data_bf706d2a6cf21377bc22dbe7830b2e05
#
_entry.id   bf706d2a6cf21377bc22dbe7830b2e05
#
_cell.length_a   1.000
_cell.length_b   1.000
_cell.length_c   1.000
_cell.angle_alpha   90.00
_cell.angle_beta   90.00
_cell.angle_gamma   90.00
#
_symmetry.space_group_name_H-M   'P 1'
#
loop_
_entity.id
_entity.type
_entity.pdbx_description
1 polymer ?
#
loop_
_entity_poly.entity_id
_entity_poly.type
_entity_poly.pdbx_seq_one_letter_code
_entity_poly.pdbx_strand_id
1 'polypeptide(L)'
;MSIPVNISNSGINRPYGGPFYCALRRPPASSAVLGLLAASCLTLTASCVLTAQSVEYRSPAGVEYRSQRDTGAIARAESALASDPRNIDRIIALGIAQSGVRQYREAIETFTRGLRIAPNNALLYRWRGHRYLSTRQFDRAMDDLTRGARLDSTIYGIWYHLGIVRFAKSDFAGAVNAFTRALSIAPDSAERAGATDWLWMSLSRTGRTGDAQALLDRRPDSIPGGNAYVQRLRLYRGQLAPDSVFTPADTSDVAIATLSYGIGNWYLVRSHTTRARAWFERSIASGGWPAFGFIMSEVELRRLRSARH
;
A
#
# COMPACT_ATOMS: atom_id res chain seq x y z
N MET A 1 14.58 34.28 -15.73
CA MET A 1 15.45 33.27 -15.13
C MET A 1 14.60 32.30 -14.34
N SER A 2 14.27 31.17 -14.93
CA SER A 2 13.42 30.15 -14.32
C SER A 2 14.29 29.16 -13.59
N ILE A 3 14.05 28.98 -12.29
CA ILE A 3 14.73 28.00 -11.45
C ILE A 3 14.10 26.63 -11.74
N PRO A 4 14.84 25.59 -12.14
CA PRO A 4 14.29 24.26 -12.30
C PRO A 4 14.01 23.67 -10.92
N VAL A 5 12.76 23.30 -10.66
CA VAL A 5 12.36 22.49 -9.51
C VAL A 5 12.88 21.09 -9.71
N ASN A 6 13.96 20.77 -9.04
CA ASN A 6 14.52 19.42 -9.02
C ASN A 6 13.65 18.53 -8.12
N ILE A 7 12.71 17.80 -8.71
CA ILE A 7 11.91 16.79 -8.01
C ILE A 7 12.80 15.56 -7.84
N SER A 8 13.61 15.55 -6.78
CA SER A 8 14.35 14.35 -6.40
C SER A 8 13.34 13.23 -6.05
N ASN A 9 13.55 12.07 -6.64
CA ASN A 9 12.73 10.87 -6.61
C ASN A 9 12.56 10.23 -5.20
N SER A 10 13.06 10.87 -4.15
CA SER A 10 13.16 10.34 -2.78
C SER A 10 11.98 10.63 -1.85
N GLY A 11 10.99 11.44 -2.28
CA GLY A 11 9.91 11.92 -1.38
C GLY A 11 8.56 11.19 -1.45
N ILE A 12 8.33 10.31 -2.42
CA ILE A 12 6.97 9.82 -2.73
C ILE A 12 6.71 8.37 -2.22
N ASN A 13 7.68 7.74 -1.58
CA ASN A 13 7.58 6.34 -1.14
C ASN A 13 7.33 6.17 0.37
N ARG A 14 6.71 7.11 1.07
CA ARG A 14 6.36 6.88 2.48
C ARG A 14 5.27 5.80 2.57
N PRO A 15 5.50 4.71 3.32
CA PRO A 15 4.43 3.78 3.65
C PRO A 15 3.40 4.51 4.51
N TYR A 16 2.12 4.23 4.28
CA TYR A 16 1.02 4.76 5.06
C TYR A 16 1.23 4.49 6.57
N GLY A 17 1.44 5.54 7.34
CA GLY A 17 1.54 5.41 8.80
C GLY A 17 1.86 6.74 9.47
N GLY A 18 0.81 7.51 9.87
CA GLY A 18 0.93 8.62 10.79
C GLY A 18 -0.29 9.56 10.73
N PRO A 19 -1.08 9.71 11.82
CA PRO A 19 -2.14 10.69 11.86
C PRO A 19 -1.55 12.10 12.04
N PHE A 20 -1.83 12.99 11.10
CA PHE A 20 -1.63 14.42 11.33
C PHE A 20 -2.72 14.92 12.29
N TYR A 21 -2.36 15.11 13.55
CA TYR A 21 -3.15 15.92 14.48
C TYR A 21 -2.98 17.40 14.12
N CYS A 22 -3.97 17.98 13.45
CA CYS A 22 -4.09 19.42 13.32
C CYS A 22 -4.94 19.94 14.50
N ALA A 23 -4.30 20.62 15.44
CA ALA A 23 -4.99 21.26 16.56
C ALA A 23 -5.79 22.46 16.02
N LEU A 24 -7.10 22.38 16.02
CA LEU A 24 -8.02 23.49 15.73
C LEU A 24 -8.04 24.45 16.91
N ARG A 25 -7.43 25.61 16.78
CA ARG A 25 -7.69 26.77 17.66
C ARG A 25 -9.04 27.39 17.28
N ARG A 26 -9.94 27.51 18.26
CA ARG A 26 -11.21 28.27 18.15
C ARG A 26 -10.92 29.77 18.16
N PRO A 27 -11.55 30.59 17.31
CA PRO A 27 -11.61 32.03 17.48
C PRO A 27 -12.74 32.43 18.45
N PRO A 28 -12.62 33.60 19.11
CA PRO A 28 -13.61 34.05 20.09
C PRO A 28 -14.87 34.63 19.44
N ALA A 29 -15.97 34.52 20.16
CA ALA A 29 -17.26 35.06 19.82
C ALA A 29 -17.30 36.61 19.93
N SER A 30 -17.90 37.27 18.94
CA SER A 30 -18.31 38.66 19.04
C SER A 30 -19.76 38.81 18.63
N SER A 31 -20.47 39.58 19.45
CA SER A 31 -21.93 39.77 19.44
C SER A 31 -22.42 40.84 18.46
N ALA A 32 -23.63 40.62 17.99
CA ALA A 32 -24.72 41.57 17.65
C ALA A 32 -24.52 42.61 16.53
N VAL A 33 -25.48 42.65 15.57
CA VAL A 33 -26.49 43.70 15.45
C VAL A 33 -27.57 43.22 14.47
N LEU A 34 -28.86 43.41 14.86
CA LEU A 34 -30.06 43.21 14.03
C LEU A 34 -30.13 44.21 12.87
N GLY A 35 -30.48 43.73 11.69
CA GLY A 35 -30.96 44.57 10.57
C GLY A 35 -31.88 43.73 9.69
N LEU A 36 -33.21 43.95 9.81
CA LEU A 36 -34.23 43.41 8.91
C LEU A 36 -34.13 44.08 7.52
N LEU A 37 -33.84 43.29 6.50
CA LEU A 37 -34.20 43.61 5.12
C LEU A 37 -34.71 42.33 4.45
N ALA A 38 -35.99 42.34 4.08
CA ALA A 38 -36.61 41.31 3.29
C ALA A 38 -36.01 41.31 1.87
N ALA A 39 -35.25 40.29 1.53
CA ALA A 39 -34.83 40.01 0.16
C ALA A 39 -35.23 38.57 -0.15
N SER A 40 -35.94 38.41 -1.24
CA SER A 40 -36.46 37.18 -1.80
C SER A 40 -35.33 36.14 -1.92
N CYS A 41 -35.37 35.13 -1.07
CA CYS A 41 -34.41 34.05 -1.04
C CYS A 41 -34.76 33.03 -2.12
N LEU A 42 -34.16 33.14 -3.32
CA LEU A 42 -33.97 31.96 -4.13
C LEU A 42 -33.05 31.03 -3.39
N THR A 43 -33.63 30.08 -2.69
CA THR A 43 -32.87 28.97 -2.09
C THR A 43 -32.29 28.09 -3.19
N LEU A 44 -31.07 28.41 -3.64
CA LEU A 44 -30.21 27.41 -4.25
C LEU A 44 -29.96 26.38 -3.16
N THR A 45 -30.75 25.31 -3.12
CA THR A 45 -30.41 24.10 -2.42
C THR A 45 -29.18 23.53 -3.12
N ALA A 46 -27.99 23.89 -2.65
CA ALA A 46 -26.79 23.14 -2.92
C ALA A 46 -27.05 21.74 -2.39
N SER A 47 -27.56 20.84 -3.24
CA SER A 47 -27.59 19.42 -2.97
C SER A 47 -26.15 19.02 -2.73
N CYS A 48 -25.77 18.93 -1.45
CA CYS A 48 -24.57 18.27 -1.02
C CYS A 48 -24.76 16.79 -1.39
N VAL A 49 -24.44 16.44 -2.63
CA VAL A 49 -24.35 15.04 -3.06
C VAL A 49 -23.26 14.45 -2.18
N LEU A 50 -23.67 13.84 -1.07
CA LEU A 50 -22.83 12.91 -0.34
C LEU A 50 -22.46 11.82 -1.35
N THR A 51 -21.33 11.97 -2.03
CA THR A 51 -20.81 10.93 -2.90
C THR A 51 -20.64 9.71 -2.00
N ALA A 52 -21.55 8.75 -2.20
CA ALA A 52 -21.51 7.49 -1.48
C ALA A 52 -20.14 6.85 -1.74
N GLN A 53 -19.48 6.41 -0.66
CA GLN A 53 -18.19 5.73 -0.78
C GLN A 53 -18.34 4.52 -1.71
N SER A 54 -17.56 4.48 -2.80
CA SER A 54 -17.60 3.40 -3.79
C SER A 54 -17.09 2.07 -3.21
N VAL A 55 -17.67 0.96 -3.64
CA VAL A 55 -17.15 -0.37 -3.33
C VAL A 55 -15.93 -0.62 -4.21
N GLU A 56 -14.77 -0.67 -3.59
CA GLU A 56 -13.48 -0.86 -4.24
C GLU A 56 -13.11 -2.34 -4.41
N TYR A 57 -13.44 -3.12 -3.41
CA TYR A 57 -13.17 -4.54 -3.37
C TYR A 57 -14.28 -5.28 -2.62
N ARG A 58 -14.66 -6.45 -3.11
CA ARG A 58 -15.53 -7.40 -2.41
C ARG A 58 -14.75 -8.70 -2.16
N SER A 59 -14.64 -9.10 -0.89
CA SER A 59 -13.94 -10.31 -0.53
C SER A 59 -14.70 -11.56 -1.00
N PRO A 60 -14.04 -12.73 -1.05
CA PRO A 60 -14.72 -14.01 -1.33
C PRO A 60 -15.83 -14.36 -0.33
N ALA A 61 -15.81 -13.80 0.88
CA ALA A 61 -16.86 -13.92 1.88
C ALA A 61 -17.99 -12.89 1.73
N GLY A 62 -17.99 -12.11 0.65
CA GLY A 62 -19.01 -11.08 0.36
C GLY A 62 -18.84 -9.76 1.10
N VAL A 63 -17.80 -9.59 1.90
CA VAL A 63 -17.55 -8.33 2.63
C VAL A 63 -17.13 -7.24 1.63
N GLU A 64 -17.82 -6.09 1.68
CA GLU A 64 -17.52 -4.93 0.86
C GLU A 64 -16.52 -4.02 1.55
N TYR A 65 -15.47 -3.67 0.83
CA TYR A 65 -14.48 -2.67 1.23
C TYR A 65 -14.62 -1.43 0.34
N ARG A 66 -14.76 -0.29 1.00
CA ARG A 66 -15.13 0.96 0.35
C ARG A 66 -13.99 1.96 0.35
N SER A 67 -14.08 2.93 -0.58
CA SER A 67 -13.24 4.13 -0.59
C SER A 67 -13.46 4.95 0.69
N GLN A 68 -12.56 5.89 0.95
CA GLN A 68 -12.67 6.87 2.03
C GLN A 68 -13.08 8.24 1.44
N ARG A 69 -13.59 9.12 2.30
CA ARG A 69 -13.90 10.50 1.90
C ARG A 69 -12.61 11.26 1.59
N ASP A 70 -12.61 12.02 0.50
CA ASP A 70 -11.54 12.98 0.22
C ASP A 70 -11.51 14.10 1.26
N THR A 71 -10.32 14.46 1.68
CA THR A 71 -10.04 15.59 2.59
C THR A 71 -9.48 16.80 1.83
N GLY A 72 -9.73 16.88 0.52
CA GLY A 72 -9.31 17.96 -0.36
C GLY A 72 -8.03 17.68 -1.16
N ALA A 73 -7.40 16.51 -0.99
CA ALA A 73 -6.20 16.15 -1.75
C ALA A 73 -6.52 15.90 -3.24
N ILE A 74 -7.63 15.25 -3.53
CA ILE A 74 -8.09 15.02 -4.90
C ILE A 74 -8.45 16.35 -5.56
N ALA A 75 -9.25 17.18 -4.89
CA ALA A 75 -9.67 18.47 -5.45
C ALA A 75 -8.46 19.37 -5.80
N ARG A 76 -7.41 19.37 -4.96
CA ARG A 76 -6.16 20.10 -5.27
C ARG A 76 -5.43 19.52 -6.49
N ALA A 77 -5.35 18.20 -6.59
CA ALA A 77 -4.70 17.54 -7.72
C ALA A 77 -5.47 17.73 -9.03
N GLU A 78 -6.80 17.72 -8.99
CA GLU A 78 -7.67 18.01 -10.12
C GLU A 78 -7.51 19.46 -10.61
N SER A 79 -7.51 20.42 -9.69
CA SER A 79 -7.26 21.83 -10.01
C SER A 79 -5.89 22.03 -10.67
N ALA A 80 -4.86 21.38 -10.14
CA ALA A 80 -3.51 21.43 -10.75
C ALA A 80 -3.51 20.81 -12.15
N LEU A 81 -4.19 19.66 -12.34
CA LEU A 81 -4.26 19.00 -13.62
C LEU A 81 -5.07 19.79 -14.66
N ALA A 82 -6.09 20.52 -14.22
CA ALA A 82 -6.93 21.35 -15.12
C ALA A 82 -6.13 22.41 -15.88
N SER A 83 -5.04 22.93 -15.30
CA SER A 83 -4.18 23.91 -15.96
C SER A 83 -3.25 23.32 -17.03
N ASP A 84 -3.02 22.00 -17.01
CA ASP A 84 -2.26 21.26 -18.01
C ASP A 84 -2.74 19.80 -18.05
N PRO A 85 -3.82 19.49 -18.76
CA PRO A 85 -4.51 18.19 -18.72
C PRO A 85 -3.69 17.00 -19.29
N ARG A 86 -2.57 17.28 -19.96
CA ARG A 86 -1.71 16.25 -20.54
C ARG A 86 -0.41 16.02 -19.75
N ASN A 87 -0.22 16.78 -18.68
CA ASN A 87 0.97 16.67 -17.85
C ASN A 87 0.99 15.34 -17.07
N ILE A 88 1.95 14.52 -17.37
CA ILE A 88 2.07 13.17 -16.79
C ILE A 88 2.28 13.20 -15.28
N ASP A 89 3.09 14.11 -14.77
CA ASP A 89 3.36 14.19 -13.33
C ASP A 89 2.10 14.60 -12.55
N ARG A 90 1.27 15.49 -13.13
CA ARG A 90 -0.02 15.88 -12.53
C ARG A 90 -1.05 14.75 -12.59
N ILE A 91 -1.05 13.97 -13.68
CA ILE A 91 -1.88 12.76 -13.79
C ILE A 91 -1.45 11.73 -12.71
N ILE A 92 -0.15 11.53 -12.53
CA ILE A 92 0.38 10.66 -11.46
C ILE A 92 -0.02 11.18 -10.09
N ALA A 93 0.12 12.48 -9.85
CA ALA A 93 -0.26 13.10 -8.58
C ALA A 93 -1.75 12.93 -8.26
N LEU A 94 -2.64 13.08 -9.25
CA LEU A 94 -4.08 12.83 -9.08
C LEU A 94 -4.35 11.36 -8.73
N GLY A 95 -3.77 10.41 -9.46
CA GLY A 95 -3.96 8.98 -9.16
C GLY A 95 -3.39 8.59 -7.79
N ILE A 96 -2.33 9.24 -7.32
CA ILE A 96 -1.79 9.07 -5.96
C ILE A 96 -2.76 9.63 -4.91
N ALA A 97 -3.33 10.83 -5.13
CA ALA A 97 -4.32 11.43 -4.24
C ALA A 97 -5.57 10.55 -4.10
N GLN A 98 -6.11 10.04 -5.22
CA GLN A 98 -7.22 9.08 -5.25
C GLN A 98 -6.85 7.79 -4.48
N SER A 99 -5.63 7.29 -4.67
CA SER A 99 -5.12 6.13 -3.95
C SER A 99 -5.03 6.36 -2.44
N GLY A 100 -4.75 7.59 -2.02
CA GLY A 100 -4.66 7.99 -0.61
C GLY A 100 -5.96 7.80 0.15
N VAL A 101 -7.08 7.96 -0.51
CA VAL A 101 -8.43 7.76 0.03
C VAL A 101 -9.06 6.45 -0.46
N ARG A 102 -8.23 5.50 -0.88
CA ARG A 102 -8.63 4.15 -1.32
C ARG A 102 -9.60 4.15 -2.54
N GLN A 103 -9.66 5.20 -3.34
CA GLN A 103 -10.38 5.25 -4.63
C GLN A 103 -9.50 4.60 -5.71
N TYR A 104 -9.35 3.28 -5.62
CA TYR A 104 -8.39 2.56 -6.47
C TYR A 104 -8.89 2.35 -7.89
N ARG A 105 -10.20 2.26 -8.11
CA ARG A 105 -10.78 2.15 -9.46
C ARG A 105 -10.56 3.44 -10.23
N GLU A 106 -10.84 4.57 -9.64
CA GLU A 106 -10.61 5.90 -10.21
C GLU A 106 -9.10 6.13 -10.45
N ALA A 107 -8.25 5.71 -9.53
CA ALA A 107 -6.80 5.79 -9.71
C ALA A 107 -6.32 4.95 -10.91
N ILE A 108 -6.85 3.73 -11.09
CA ILE A 108 -6.54 2.88 -12.26
C ILE A 108 -6.95 3.57 -13.56
N GLU A 109 -8.12 4.20 -13.60
CA GLU A 109 -8.58 4.96 -14.76
C GLU A 109 -7.69 6.17 -15.04
N THR A 110 -7.31 6.92 -14.00
CA THR A 110 -6.39 8.06 -14.10
C THR A 110 -5.04 7.65 -14.66
N PHE A 111 -4.42 6.58 -14.14
CA PHE A 111 -3.15 6.06 -14.68
C PHE A 111 -3.31 5.51 -16.11
N THR A 112 -4.46 4.90 -16.42
CA THR A 112 -4.76 4.43 -17.77
C THR A 112 -4.87 5.58 -18.75
N ARG A 113 -5.48 6.73 -18.35
CA ARG A 113 -5.46 7.96 -19.14
C ARG A 113 -4.04 8.44 -19.40
N GLY A 114 -3.17 8.42 -18.36
CA GLY A 114 -1.76 8.77 -18.49
C GLY A 114 -1.04 7.88 -19.50
N LEU A 115 -1.28 6.58 -19.49
CA LEU A 115 -0.67 5.62 -20.41
C LEU A 115 -1.14 5.79 -21.87
N ARG A 116 -2.34 6.34 -22.11
CA ARG A 116 -2.75 6.73 -23.48
C ARG A 116 -1.94 7.92 -24.02
N ILE A 117 -1.46 8.80 -23.13
CA ILE A 117 -0.64 9.95 -23.49
C ILE A 117 0.84 9.55 -23.57
N ALA A 118 1.32 8.74 -22.62
CA ALA A 118 2.72 8.33 -22.50
C ALA A 118 2.82 6.79 -22.32
N PRO A 119 2.70 6.01 -23.41
CA PRO A 119 2.61 4.55 -23.35
C PRO A 119 3.90 3.85 -22.92
N ASN A 120 5.02 4.56 -22.84
CA ASN A 120 6.30 4.06 -22.38
C ASN A 120 6.75 4.66 -21.01
N ASN A 121 5.85 5.23 -20.25
CA ASN A 121 6.16 5.76 -18.92
C ASN A 121 6.12 4.64 -17.88
N ALA A 122 7.28 4.25 -17.35
CA ALA A 122 7.42 3.17 -16.36
C ALA A 122 6.72 3.46 -15.02
N LEU A 123 6.68 4.73 -14.59
CA LEU A 123 6.02 5.12 -13.33
C LEU A 123 4.51 4.93 -13.40
N LEU A 124 3.87 5.21 -14.54
CA LEU A 124 2.44 4.96 -14.72
C LEU A 124 2.12 3.46 -14.62
N TYR A 125 2.93 2.59 -15.24
CA TYR A 125 2.80 1.13 -15.07
C TYR A 125 3.02 0.70 -13.62
N ARG A 126 4.02 1.26 -12.93
CA ARG A 126 4.27 1.00 -11.51
C ARG A 126 3.05 1.33 -10.64
N TRP A 127 2.46 2.51 -10.84
CA TRP A 127 1.35 2.95 -10.02
C TRP A 127 0.06 2.19 -10.34
N ARG A 128 -0.24 1.95 -11.62
CA ARG A 128 -1.42 1.19 -12.02
C ARG A 128 -1.31 -0.28 -11.59
N GLY A 129 -0.16 -0.90 -11.76
CA GLY A 129 0.12 -2.27 -11.30
C GLY A 129 -0.04 -2.42 -9.78
N HIS A 130 0.39 -1.43 -9.00
CA HIS A 130 0.13 -1.43 -7.56
C HIS A 130 -1.38 -1.37 -7.24
N ARG A 131 -2.18 -0.57 -7.98
CA ARG A 131 -3.64 -0.53 -7.73
C ARG A 131 -4.33 -1.82 -8.17
N TYR A 132 -3.86 -2.45 -9.23
CA TYR A 132 -4.31 -3.80 -9.59
C TYR A 132 -4.03 -4.83 -8.48
N LEU A 133 -2.88 -4.78 -7.82
CA LEU A 133 -2.61 -5.59 -6.62
C LEU A 133 -3.61 -5.29 -5.50
N SER A 134 -3.86 -4.02 -5.19
CA SER A 134 -4.79 -3.60 -4.14
C SER A 134 -6.21 -4.12 -4.38
N THR A 135 -6.61 -4.26 -5.64
CA THR A 135 -7.93 -4.77 -6.06
C THR A 135 -7.92 -6.25 -6.47
N ARG A 136 -6.86 -7.02 -6.14
CA ARG A 136 -6.67 -8.46 -6.41
C ARG A 136 -6.68 -8.84 -7.90
N GLN A 137 -6.42 -7.90 -8.80
CA GLN A 137 -6.29 -8.13 -10.23
C GLN A 137 -4.84 -8.56 -10.56
N PHE A 138 -4.42 -9.73 -10.04
CA PHE A 138 -3.01 -10.15 -10.02
C PHE A 138 -2.40 -10.31 -11.42
N ASP A 139 -3.16 -10.76 -12.41
CA ASP A 139 -2.65 -10.92 -13.78
C ASP A 139 -2.36 -9.56 -14.41
N ARG A 140 -3.28 -8.60 -14.29
CA ARG A 140 -3.07 -7.23 -14.77
C ARG A 140 -1.91 -6.54 -14.04
N ALA A 141 -1.76 -6.79 -12.73
CA ALA A 141 -0.63 -6.28 -11.98
C ALA A 141 0.70 -6.84 -12.50
N MET A 142 0.75 -8.15 -12.79
CA MET A 142 1.91 -8.83 -13.36
C MET A 142 2.32 -8.21 -14.70
N ASP A 143 1.36 -8.01 -15.60
CA ASP A 143 1.59 -7.45 -16.93
C ASP A 143 2.17 -6.03 -16.84
N ASP A 144 1.52 -5.16 -16.06
CA ASP A 144 1.97 -3.78 -15.88
C ASP A 144 3.36 -3.69 -15.26
N LEU A 145 3.60 -4.41 -14.16
CA LEU A 145 4.88 -4.37 -13.45
C LEU A 145 6.01 -4.99 -14.30
N THR A 146 5.72 -6.03 -15.05
CA THR A 146 6.68 -6.61 -15.99
C THR A 146 7.00 -5.63 -17.13
N ARG A 147 6.01 -4.94 -17.67
CA ARG A 147 6.21 -3.89 -18.67
C ARG A 147 7.02 -2.74 -18.11
N GLY A 148 6.66 -2.27 -16.90
CA GLY A 148 7.41 -1.22 -16.21
C GLY A 148 8.88 -1.58 -15.98
N ALA A 149 9.18 -2.82 -15.55
CA ALA A 149 10.55 -3.30 -15.34
C ALA A 149 11.39 -3.33 -16.61
N ARG A 150 10.77 -3.59 -17.76
CA ARG A 150 11.45 -3.54 -19.07
C ARG A 150 11.73 -2.11 -19.53
N LEU A 151 10.87 -1.15 -19.14
CA LEU A 151 11.02 0.26 -19.51
C LEU A 151 12.05 0.96 -18.62
N ASP A 152 12.03 0.69 -17.33
CA ASP A 152 12.98 1.21 -16.36
C ASP A 152 13.18 0.23 -15.19
N SER A 153 14.35 -0.43 -15.22
CA SER A 153 14.73 -1.40 -14.20
C SER A 153 15.32 -0.79 -12.92
N THR A 154 15.40 0.54 -12.83
CA THR A 154 15.95 1.25 -11.67
C THR A 154 14.89 1.64 -10.64
N ILE A 155 13.60 1.53 -10.98
CA ILE A 155 12.51 1.91 -10.11
C ILE A 155 12.26 0.81 -9.06
N TYR A 156 12.64 1.05 -7.81
CA TYR A 156 12.46 0.14 -6.68
C TYR A 156 11.04 -0.43 -6.60
N GLY A 157 10.03 0.45 -6.61
CA GLY A 157 8.64 0.07 -6.43
C GLY A 157 8.09 -0.89 -7.49
N ILE A 158 8.70 -0.97 -8.68
CA ILE A 158 8.34 -1.95 -9.71
C ILE A 158 8.75 -3.35 -9.24
N TRP A 159 10.00 -3.53 -8.84
CA TRP A 159 10.53 -4.82 -8.40
C TRP A 159 9.90 -5.30 -7.10
N TYR A 160 9.67 -4.39 -6.16
CA TYR A 160 8.99 -4.71 -4.92
C TYR A 160 7.57 -5.25 -5.17
N HIS A 161 6.76 -4.54 -5.97
CA HIS A 161 5.40 -4.99 -6.29
C HIS A 161 5.37 -6.22 -7.21
N LEU A 162 6.35 -6.37 -8.10
CA LEU A 162 6.52 -7.58 -8.92
C LEU A 162 6.80 -8.80 -8.02
N GLY A 163 7.61 -8.64 -6.99
CA GLY A 163 7.81 -9.67 -5.97
C GLY A 163 6.52 -10.04 -5.24
N ILE A 164 5.72 -9.04 -4.84
CA ILE A 164 4.43 -9.25 -4.18
C ILE A 164 3.47 -10.06 -5.07
N VAL A 165 3.30 -9.68 -6.33
CA VAL A 165 2.37 -10.38 -7.22
C VAL A 165 2.84 -11.81 -7.55
N ARG A 166 4.15 -12.04 -7.72
CA ARG A 166 4.72 -13.37 -7.91
C ARG A 166 4.47 -14.26 -6.69
N PHE A 167 4.69 -13.72 -5.50
CA PHE A 167 4.42 -14.41 -4.23
C PHE A 167 2.93 -14.78 -4.12
N ALA A 168 2.01 -13.85 -4.46
CA ALA A 168 0.58 -14.09 -4.49
C ALA A 168 0.19 -15.23 -5.45
N LYS A 169 0.90 -15.37 -6.57
CA LYS A 169 0.69 -16.42 -7.57
C LYS A 169 1.45 -17.73 -7.27
N SER A 170 2.08 -17.86 -6.10
CA SER A 170 2.93 -19.00 -5.70
C SER A 170 4.23 -19.16 -6.52
N ASP A 171 4.60 -18.19 -7.34
CA ASP A 171 5.91 -18.12 -7.97
C ASP A 171 6.96 -17.59 -6.98
N PHE A 172 7.27 -18.41 -5.97
CA PHE A 172 8.19 -18.01 -4.91
C PHE A 172 9.62 -17.84 -5.41
N ALA A 173 10.04 -18.62 -6.40
CA ALA A 173 11.37 -18.47 -7.02
C ALA A 173 11.48 -17.14 -7.80
N GLY A 174 10.47 -16.81 -8.58
CA GLY A 174 10.40 -15.51 -9.23
C GLY A 174 10.28 -14.35 -8.24
N ALA A 175 9.60 -14.55 -7.10
CA ALA A 175 9.54 -13.56 -6.03
C ALA A 175 10.93 -13.34 -5.38
N VAL A 176 11.73 -14.40 -5.15
CA VAL A 176 13.13 -14.27 -4.70
C VAL A 176 13.92 -13.35 -5.64
N ASN A 177 13.86 -13.59 -6.94
CA ASN A 177 14.58 -12.75 -7.92
C ASN A 177 14.13 -11.28 -7.86
N ALA A 178 12.83 -11.04 -7.81
CA ALA A 178 12.28 -9.69 -7.78
C ALA A 178 12.65 -8.94 -6.49
N PHE A 179 12.53 -9.58 -5.32
CA PHE A 179 12.90 -8.96 -4.05
C PHE A 179 14.41 -8.80 -3.87
N THR A 180 15.24 -9.70 -4.42
CA THR A 180 16.70 -9.51 -4.47
C THR A 180 17.04 -8.24 -5.26
N ARG A 181 16.39 -8.03 -6.41
CA ARG A 181 16.58 -6.79 -7.17
C ARG A 181 16.08 -5.58 -6.41
N ALA A 182 14.86 -5.64 -5.82
CA ALA A 182 14.35 -4.55 -5.00
C ALA A 182 15.31 -4.20 -3.84
N LEU A 183 15.82 -5.20 -3.12
CA LEU A 183 16.76 -4.99 -2.04
C LEU A 183 18.05 -4.30 -2.49
N SER A 184 18.58 -4.65 -3.68
CA SER A 184 19.81 -4.05 -4.22
C SER A 184 19.70 -2.58 -4.60
N ILE A 185 18.47 -2.08 -4.82
CA ILE A 185 18.17 -0.70 -5.24
C ILE A 185 17.23 0.02 -4.26
N ALA A 186 17.09 -0.50 -3.04
CA ALA A 186 16.23 0.10 -2.03
C ALA A 186 16.74 1.51 -1.67
N PRO A 187 15.88 2.55 -1.74
CA PRO A 187 16.31 3.93 -1.60
C PRO A 187 16.65 4.33 -0.16
N ASP A 188 16.08 3.63 0.80
CA ASP A 188 16.26 3.91 2.23
C ASP A 188 16.16 2.64 3.09
N SER A 189 16.37 2.79 4.40
CA SER A 189 16.36 1.68 5.35
C SER A 189 14.95 1.09 5.56
N ALA A 190 13.89 1.86 5.43
CA ALA A 190 12.51 1.38 5.58
C ALA A 190 12.12 0.47 4.40
N GLU A 191 12.41 0.89 3.17
CA GLU A 191 12.19 0.10 1.96
C GLU A 191 13.11 -1.13 1.93
N ARG A 192 14.35 -1.00 2.41
CA ARG A 192 15.27 -2.12 2.59
C ARG A 192 14.71 -3.18 3.56
N ALA A 193 14.14 -2.77 4.69
CA ALA A 193 13.52 -3.69 5.64
C ALA A 193 12.32 -4.42 5.00
N GLY A 194 11.47 -3.72 4.26
CA GLY A 194 10.36 -4.33 3.53
C GLY A 194 10.81 -5.36 2.50
N ALA A 195 11.81 -5.01 1.67
CA ALA A 195 12.36 -5.93 0.68
C ALA A 195 13.05 -7.16 1.34
N THR A 196 13.78 -6.95 2.45
CA THR A 196 14.43 -8.03 3.21
C THR A 196 13.40 -8.99 3.79
N ASP A 197 12.33 -8.48 4.36
CA ASP A 197 11.26 -9.27 4.95
C ASP A 197 10.57 -10.17 3.91
N TRP A 198 10.18 -9.62 2.78
CA TRP A 198 9.57 -10.39 1.71
C TRP A 198 10.54 -11.37 1.04
N LEU A 199 11.82 -11.00 0.91
CA LEU A 199 12.86 -11.91 0.41
C LEU A 199 13.03 -13.10 1.36
N TRP A 200 13.09 -12.86 2.68
CA TRP A 200 13.16 -13.93 3.67
C TRP A 200 11.99 -14.91 3.55
N MET A 201 10.76 -14.39 3.44
CA MET A 201 9.58 -15.22 3.26
C MET A 201 9.65 -16.04 1.97
N SER A 202 10.10 -15.43 0.87
CA SER A 202 10.21 -16.09 -0.43
C SER A 202 11.26 -17.21 -0.41
N LEU A 203 12.43 -16.97 0.19
CA LEU A 203 13.46 -17.97 0.39
C LEU A 203 12.97 -19.13 1.27
N SER A 204 12.29 -18.84 2.36
CA SER A 204 11.72 -19.86 3.25
C SER A 204 10.67 -20.71 2.53
N ARG A 205 9.85 -20.12 1.64
CA ARG A 205 8.82 -20.83 0.85
C ARG A 205 9.41 -21.68 -0.28
N THR A 206 10.64 -21.42 -0.72
CA THR A 206 11.36 -22.25 -1.70
C THR A 206 12.26 -23.31 -1.04
N GLY A 207 12.23 -23.44 0.30
CA GLY A 207 13.10 -24.38 1.03
C GLY A 207 14.56 -23.91 1.14
N ARG A 208 14.91 -22.71 0.70
CA ARG A 208 16.26 -22.12 0.78
C ARG A 208 16.55 -21.57 2.18
N THR A 209 16.47 -22.44 3.18
CA THR A 209 16.57 -22.03 4.61
C THR A 209 17.93 -21.47 4.98
N GLY A 210 19.01 -21.99 4.40
CA GLY A 210 20.37 -21.47 4.61
C GLY A 210 20.51 -20.03 4.09
N ASP A 211 19.99 -19.75 2.88
CA ASP A 211 20.00 -18.40 2.30
C ASP A 211 19.11 -17.44 3.11
N ALA A 212 17.96 -17.93 3.58
CA ALA A 212 17.06 -17.14 4.43
C ALA A 212 17.74 -16.77 5.76
N GLN A 213 18.51 -17.70 6.38
CA GLN A 213 19.28 -17.42 7.58
C GLN A 213 20.42 -16.43 7.30
N ALA A 214 21.21 -16.66 6.27
CA ALA A 214 22.30 -15.75 5.87
C ALA A 214 21.82 -14.32 5.58
N LEU A 215 20.59 -14.16 5.04
CA LEU A 215 19.97 -12.86 4.86
C LEU A 215 19.71 -12.17 6.20
N LEU A 216 19.24 -12.89 7.21
CA LEU A 216 18.95 -12.35 8.54
C LEU A 216 20.22 -12.01 9.35
N ASP A 217 21.34 -12.70 9.10
CA ASP A 217 22.60 -12.47 9.79
C ASP A 217 23.26 -11.14 9.38
N ARG A 218 22.89 -10.59 8.22
CA ARG A 218 23.30 -9.26 7.84
C ARG A 218 22.63 -8.25 8.78
N ARG A 219 23.45 -7.33 9.35
CA ARG A 219 22.95 -6.36 10.32
C ARG A 219 21.81 -5.53 9.68
N PRO A 220 20.64 -5.43 10.36
CA PRO A 220 19.62 -4.52 9.91
C PRO A 220 20.08 -3.08 10.11
N ASP A 221 19.73 -2.21 9.17
CA ASP A 221 19.81 -0.79 9.41
C ASP A 221 18.86 -0.43 10.57
N SER A 222 19.35 0.39 11.51
CA SER A 222 18.49 0.94 12.56
C SER A 222 17.47 1.88 11.91
N ILE A 223 16.17 1.59 12.10
CA ILE A 223 15.10 2.45 11.62
C ILE A 223 14.49 3.16 12.84
N PRO A 224 14.70 4.48 12.98
CA PRO A 224 14.09 5.24 14.07
C PRO A 224 12.55 5.15 14.03
N GLY A 225 11.93 5.01 15.20
CA GLY A 225 10.47 5.06 15.35
C GLY A 225 9.72 3.75 15.11
N GLY A 226 10.41 2.65 14.86
CA GLY A 226 9.80 1.34 14.64
C GLY A 226 9.13 1.23 13.25
N ASN A 227 9.28 0.07 12.63
CA ASN A 227 8.64 -0.28 11.36
C ASN A 227 8.14 -1.71 11.50
N ALA A 228 6.90 -1.98 11.08
CA ALA A 228 6.30 -3.31 11.14
C ALA A 228 7.19 -4.40 10.52
N TYR A 229 7.93 -4.10 9.46
CA TYR A 229 8.86 -5.03 8.84
C TYR A 229 10.09 -5.31 9.73
N VAL A 230 10.60 -4.32 10.44
CA VAL A 230 11.71 -4.50 11.41
C VAL A 230 11.27 -5.41 12.55
N GLN A 231 10.07 -5.24 13.09
CA GLN A 231 9.52 -6.10 14.13
C GLN A 231 9.42 -7.56 13.63
N ARG A 232 8.95 -7.77 12.38
CA ARG A 232 8.89 -9.09 11.76
C ARG A 232 10.28 -9.70 11.57
N LEU A 233 11.27 -8.93 11.11
CA LEU A 233 12.66 -9.38 11.00
C LEU A 233 13.27 -9.76 12.36
N ARG A 234 12.92 -9.04 13.44
CA ARG A 234 13.31 -9.43 14.81
C ARG A 234 12.67 -10.74 15.25
N LEU A 235 11.39 -10.97 14.91
CA LEU A 235 10.74 -12.26 15.10
C LEU A 235 11.47 -13.37 14.35
N TYR A 236 11.81 -13.16 13.08
CA TYR A 236 12.49 -14.18 12.26
C TYR A 236 13.88 -14.54 12.78
N ARG A 237 14.58 -13.59 13.41
CA ARG A 237 15.86 -13.78 14.11
C ARG A 237 15.72 -14.44 15.49
N GLY A 238 14.50 -14.69 15.98
CA GLY A 238 14.28 -15.18 17.34
C GLY A 238 14.51 -14.15 18.45
N GLN A 239 14.61 -12.86 18.10
CA GLN A 239 14.80 -11.75 19.05
C GLN A 239 13.47 -11.32 19.70
N LEU A 240 12.34 -11.69 19.13
CA LEU A 240 11.00 -11.46 19.67
C LEU A 240 10.21 -12.76 19.66
N ALA A 241 9.44 -13.00 20.70
CA ALA A 241 8.39 -14.02 20.66
C ALA A 241 7.21 -13.54 19.82
N PRO A 242 6.40 -14.42 19.20
CA PRO A 242 5.24 -14.03 18.38
C PRO A 242 4.28 -13.08 19.10
N ASP A 243 4.03 -13.30 20.38
CA ASP A 243 3.10 -12.49 21.19
C ASP A 243 3.70 -11.12 21.59
N SER A 244 5.02 -10.93 21.40
CA SER A 244 5.73 -9.68 21.69
C SER A 244 6.04 -8.84 20.47
N VAL A 245 5.52 -9.24 19.29
CA VAL A 245 5.76 -8.51 18.03
C VAL A 245 4.97 -7.21 17.98
N PHE A 246 3.76 -7.18 18.55
CA PHE A 246 2.94 -5.98 18.63
C PHE A 246 3.42 -5.04 19.71
N THR A 247 3.41 -3.74 19.41
CA THR A 247 3.63 -2.66 20.38
C THR A 247 2.31 -1.90 20.61
N PRO A 248 2.19 -1.12 21.69
CA PRO A 248 1.01 -0.27 21.92
C PRO A 248 0.73 0.75 20.79
N ALA A 249 1.74 1.06 19.96
CA ALA A 249 1.60 1.98 18.83
C ALA A 249 0.98 1.31 17.58
N ASP A 250 0.90 -0.02 17.52
CA ASP A 250 0.41 -0.76 16.35
C ASP A 250 -1.12 -0.88 16.36
N THR A 251 -1.80 0.26 16.34
CA THR A 251 -3.28 0.34 16.46
C THR A 251 -4.00 0.45 15.11
N SER A 252 -3.29 0.78 14.02
CA SER A 252 -3.92 0.92 12.71
C SER A 252 -4.29 -0.44 12.10
N ASP A 253 -5.39 -0.45 11.34
CA ASP A 253 -5.86 -1.61 10.58
C ASP A 253 -4.75 -2.21 9.68
N VAL A 254 -3.97 -1.33 9.04
CA VAL A 254 -2.84 -1.71 8.17
C VAL A 254 -1.69 -2.31 8.97
N ALA A 255 -1.33 -1.75 10.12
CA ALA A 255 -0.26 -2.29 10.97
C ALA A 255 -0.64 -3.67 11.51
N ILE A 256 -1.87 -3.82 12.00
CA ILE A 256 -2.39 -5.09 12.50
C ILE A 256 -2.38 -6.16 11.39
N ALA A 257 -2.86 -5.82 10.18
CA ALA A 257 -2.84 -6.73 9.05
C ALA A 257 -1.40 -7.16 8.70
N THR A 258 -0.47 -6.21 8.66
CA THR A 258 0.92 -6.43 8.26
C THR A 258 1.63 -7.34 9.26
N LEU A 259 1.55 -7.03 10.55
CA LEU A 259 2.22 -7.81 11.60
C LEU A 259 1.61 -9.21 11.74
N SER A 260 0.28 -9.31 11.76
CA SER A 260 -0.42 -10.60 11.85
C SER A 260 -0.04 -11.53 10.70
N TYR A 261 0.03 -11.02 9.46
CA TYR A 261 0.47 -11.82 8.33
C TYR A 261 1.90 -12.34 8.52
N GLY A 262 2.84 -11.49 8.96
CA GLY A 262 4.22 -11.90 9.19
C GLY A 262 4.35 -13.02 10.21
N ILE A 263 3.63 -12.91 11.32
CA ILE A 263 3.58 -13.95 12.35
C ILE A 263 2.96 -15.24 11.79
N GLY A 264 1.87 -15.11 11.04
CA GLY A 264 1.22 -16.24 10.37
C GLY A 264 2.15 -16.97 9.43
N ASN A 265 2.89 -16.24 8.58
CA ASN A 265 3.87 -16.83 7.67
C ASN A 265 5.04 -17.47 8.43
N TRP A 266 5.50 -16.87 9.52
CA TRP A 266 6.55 -17.42 10.38
C TRP A 266 6.14 -18.78 10.98
N TYR A 267 4.88 -18.94 11.41
CA TYR A 267 4.33 -20.23 11.82
C TYR A 267 4.18 -21.21 10.65
N LEU A 268 3.74 -20.71 9.48
CA LEU A 268 3.49 -21.56 8.31
C LEU A 268 4.77 -22.25 7.82
N VAL A 269 5.89 -21.50 7.72
CA VAL A 269 7.18 -22.06 7.28
C VAL A 269 7.80 -23.03 8.31
N ARG A 270 7.26 -23.09 9.52
CA ARG A 270 7.59 -24.05 10.58
C ARG A 270 6.57 -25.17 10.72
N SER A 271 5.69 -25.32 9.72
CA SER A 271 4.65 -26.36 9.67
C SER A 271 3.58 -26.26 10.78
N HIS A 272 3.50 -25.13 11.49
CA HIS A 272 2.46 -24.87 12.49
C HIS A 272 1.18 -24.30 11.83
N THR A 273 0.54 -25.09 10.96
CA THR A 273 -0.56 -24.65 10.09
C THR A 273 -1.76 -24.06 10.85
N THR A 274 -2.13 -24.67 11.99
CA THR A 274 -3.26 -24.19 12.79
C THR A 274 -3.01 -22.79 13.35
N ARG A 275 -1.81 -22.55 13.91
CA ARG A 275 -1.42 -21.22 14.41
C ARG A 275 -1.30 -20.22 13.26
N ALA A 276 -0.72 -20.63 12.13
CA ALA A 276 -0.63 -19.78 10.94
C ALA A 276 -2.02 -19.31 10.49
N ARG A 277 -2.99 -20.22 10.43
CA ARG A 277 -4.38 -19.91 10.07
C ARG A 277 -4.98 -18.85 10.99
N ALA A 278 -4.87 -19.01 12.31
CA ALA A 278 -5.41 -18.06 13.27
C ALA A 278 -4.83 -16.64 13.07
N TRP A 279 -3.54 -16.54 12.77
CA TRP A 279 -2.90 -15.26 12.50
C TRP A 279 -3.31 -14.64 11.16
N PHE A 280 -3.54 -15.43 10.11
CA PHE A 280 -4.11 -14.93 8.86
C PHE A 280 -5.55 -14.46 9.03
N GLU A 281 -6.35 -15.16 9.82
CA GLU A 281 -7.72 -14.74 10.17
C GLU A 281 -7.71 -13.42 10.95
N ARG A 282 -6.78 -13.25 11.92
CA ARG A 282 -6.58 -11.99 12.63
C ARG A 282 -6.19 -10.85 11.67
N SER A 283 -5.33 -11.11 10.69
CA SER A 283 -4.96 -10.14 9.66
C SER A 283 -6.18 -9.65 8.88
N ILE A 284 -7.08 -10.56 8.49
CA ILE A 284 -8.32 -10.21 7.80
C ILE A 284 -9.29 -9.46 8.73
N ALA A 285 -9.43 -9.89 9.96
CA ALA A 285 -10.31 -9.26 10.94
C ALA A 285 -9.93 -7.80 11.25
N SER A 286 -8.68 -7.38 10.98
CA SER A 286 -8.26 -5.99 11.15
C SER A 286 -8.99 -4.99 10.25
N GLY A 287 -9.55 -5.43 9.11
CA GLY A 287 -10.13 -4.55 8.10
C GLY A 287 -9.11 -3.80 7.24
N GLY A 288 -7.82 -3.99 7.45
CA GLY A 288 -6.73 -3.34 6.73
C GLY A 288 -6.55 -3.84 5.29
N TRP A 289 -7.63 -3.95 4.54
CA TRP A 289 -7.73 -4.58 3.23
C TRP A 289 -6.76 -4.11 2.14
N PRO A 290 -6.20 -2.88 2.17
CA PRO A 290 -5.19 -2.46 1.21
C PRO A 290 -3.79 -2.98 1.56
N ALA A 291 -3.55 -3.42 2.80
CA ALA A 291 -2.24 -3.92 3.22
C ALA A 291 -1.88 -5.22 2.51
N PHE A 292 -0.65 -5.38 2.10
CA PHE A 292 -0.18 -6.65 1.50
C PHE A 292 -0.30 -7.81 2.47
N GLY A 293 -0.17 -7.58 3.78
CA GLY A 293 -0.42 -8.60 4.80
C GLY A 293 -1.85 -9.14 4.75
N PHE A 294 -2.84 -8.25 4.61
CA PHE A 294 -4.24 -8.66 4.43
C PHE A 294 -4.43 -9.44 3.13
N ILE A 295 -3.94 -8.89 2.00
CA ILE A 295 -4.06 -9.52 0.67
C ILE A 295 -3.47 -10.93 0.68
N MET A 296 -2.28 -11.08 1.27
CA MET A 296 -1.63 -12.39 1.35
C MET A 296 -2.31 -13.33 2.34
N SER A 297 -2.91 -12.82 3.41
CA SER A 297 -3.71 -13.64 4.32
C SER A 297 -4.93 -14.27 3.61
N GLU A 298 -5.62 -13.52 2.75
CA GLU A 298 -6.68 -14.07 1.89
C GLU A 298 -6.15 -15.18 0.97
N VAL A 299 -4.98 -14.96 0.38
CA VAL A 299 -4.33 -15.95 -0.52
C VAL A 299 -3.94 -17.20 0.26
N GLU A 300 -3.28 -17.08 1.41
CA GLU A 300 -2.84 -18.22 2.21
C GLU A 300 -4.02 -19.02 2.79
N LEU A 301 -5.06 -18.36 3.27
CA LEU A 301 -6.25 -19.05 3.75
C LEU A 301 -6.95 -19.86 2.63
N ARG A 302 -6.91 -19.37 1.40
CA ARG A 302 -7.41 -20.12 0.23
C ARG A 302 -6.53 -21.33 -0.04
N ARG A 303 -5.20 -21.19 -0.06
CA ARG A 303 -4.24 -22.30 -0.21
C ARG A 303 -4.42 -23.37 0.85
N LEU A 304 -4.58 -22.96 2.11
CA LEU A 304 -4.78 -23.88 3.22
C LEU A 304 -6.12 -24.61 3.20
N ARG A 305 -7.13 -24.10 2.50
CA ARG A 305 -8.39 -24.81 2.22
C ARG A 305 -8.18 -25.84 1.12
N SER A 306 -7.56 -25.45 0.01
CA SER A 306 -7.35 -26.36 -1.15
C SER A 306 -6.41 -27.52 -0.85
N ALA A 307 -5.50 -27.39 0.11
CA ALA A 307 -4.59 -28.48 0.52
C ALA A 307 -5.25 -29.56 1.42
N ARG A 308 -6.52 -29.39 1.80
CA ARG A 308 -7.29 -30.37 2.61
C ARG A 308 -8.14 -31.32 1.76
N HIS A 309 -8.22 -31.04 0.47
CA HIS A 309 -8.90 -31.85 -0.55
C HIS A 309 -7.88 -32.50 -1.47
#